data_4475c463b310d2fff2cd5bcdd256797b
#
_entry.id   4475c463b310d2fff2cd5bcdd256797b
#
_cell.length_a   1.000
_cell.length_b   1.000
_cell.length_c   1.000
_cell.angle_alpha   90.00
_cell.angle_beta   90.00
_cell.angle_gamma   90.00
#
_symmetry.space_group_name_H-M   'P 1'
#
loop_
_entity.id
_entity.type
_entity.pdbx_description
1 polymer ?
#
loop_
_entity_poly.entity_id
_entity_poly.type
_entity_poly.pdbx_seq_one_letter_code
_entity_poly.pdbx_strand_id
1 'polypeptide(L)'
;MNQIKQISVFVEDKMGELTDITTILSDNGISLKSINLVDSSDFGLLRIIVDDTKKAAFVLEKEGFSLTITNVIAVKIENRVGSFNKVVTALSKNDVNIEYIYTVDSDKEGIFIFKVSPKDFEKAEKILKENGIETLKTL
;
A
#
# COMPACT_ATOMS: atom_id res chain seq x y z
N MET A 1 -3.20 -5.37 16.61
CA MET A 1 -3.54 -5.83 15.28
C MET A 1 -2.43 -5.54 14.31
N ASN A 2 -2.09 -6.51 13.52
CA ASN A 2 -1.02 -6.38 12.55
C ASN A 2 -1.56 -5.73 11.29
N GLN A 3 -1.25 -4.48 11.12
CA GLN A 3 -1.65 -3.73 9.96
C GLN A 3 -0.42 -3.40 9.13
N ILE A 4 -0.56 -3.53 7.83
CA ILE A 4 0.50 -3.16 6.91
C ILE A 4 0.48 -1.65 6.77
N LYS A 5 1.65 -1.04 6.93
CA LYS A 5 1.81 0.41 6.84
C LYS A 5 2.33 0.79 5.47
N GLN A 6 1.73 1.79 4.90
CA GLN A 6 2.17 2.39 3.65
C GLN A 6 2.70 3.79 3.93
N ILE A 7 3.82 4.13 3.34
CA ILE A 7 4.35 5.49 3.37
C ILE A 7 4.00 6.16 2.05
N SER A 8 3.37 7.34 2.10
CA SER A 8 3.11 8.16 0.93
C SER A 8 4.01 9.37 0.98
N VAL A 9 4.88 9.52 -0.01
CA VAL A 9 5.87 10.61 -0.08
C VAL A 9 5.47 11.57 -1.19
N PHE A 10 5.44 12.87 -0.87
CA PHE A 10 5.21 13.90 -1.89
C PHE A 10 6.47 14.10 -2.71
N VAL A 11 6.31 14.10 -4.03
CA VAL A 11 7.41 14.19 -4.99
C VAL A 11 7.14 15.35 -5.95
N GLU A 12 7.96 16.40 -5.89
CA GLU A 12 7.83 17.56 -6.78
C GLU A 12 8.55 17.32 -8.10
N ASP A 13 9.81 16.92 -8.04
CA ASP A 13 10.61 16.52 -9.20
C ASP A 13 10.69 15.00 -9.23
N LYS A 14 9.79 14.40 -9.98
CA LYS A 14 9.63 12.93 -10.00
C LYS A 14 10.90 12.18 -10.39
N MET A 15 11.63 12.69 -11.38
CA MET A 15 12.83 12.00 -11.86
C MET A 15 13.95 12.03 -10.82
N GLY A 16 14.29 13.22 -10.32
CA GLY A 16 15.36 13.39 -9.35
C GLY A 16 15.03 12.85 -7.98
N GLU A 17 13.83 13.15 -7.49
CA GLU A 17 13.44 12.75 -6.14
C GLU A 17 13.20 11.24 -6.01
N LEU A 18 12.72 10.59 -7.06
CA LEU A 18 12.57 9.14 -7.04
C LEU A 18 13.94 8.47 -6.86
N THR A 19 14.95 8.94 -7.56
CA THR A 19 16.32 8.47 -7.40
C THR A 19 16.81 8.73 -5.98
N ASP A 20 16.58 9.93 -5.47
CA ASP A 20 17.01 10.30 -4.11
C ASP A 20 16.36 9.42 -3.05
N ILE A 21 15.04 9.22 -3.14
CA ILE A 21 14.30 8.40 -2.18
C ILE A 21 14.81 6.96 -2.19
N THR A 22 14.95 6.36 -3.37
CA THR A 22 15.40 4.97 -3.46
C THR A 22 16.85 4.80 -3.03
N THR A 23 17.69 5.81 -3.25
CA THR A 23 19.08 5.83 -2.78
C THR A 23 19.12 5.89 -1.25
N ILE A 24 18.32 6.77 -0.64
CA ILE A 24 18.26 6.88 0.82
C ILE A 24 17.84 5.54 1.45
N LEU A 25 16.83 4.90 0.89
CA LEU A 25 16.35 3.61 1.39
C LEU A 25 17.45 2.54 1.27
N SER A 26 18.08 2.47 0.10
CA SER A 26 19.14 1.51 -0.17
C SER A 26 20.33 1.71 0.78
N ASP A 27 20.79 2.95 0.94
CA ASP A 27 21.92 3.27 1.81
C ASP A 27 21.64 2.95 3.28
N ASN A 28 20.39 2.91 3.67
CA ASN A 28 19.99 2.58 5.04
C ASN A 28 19.53 1.13 5.20
N GLY A 29 19.75 0.30 4.20
CA GLY A 29 19.43 -1.13 4.27
C GLY A 29 17.94 -1.42 4.34
N ILE A 30 17.10 -0.54 3.82
CA ILE A 30 15.64 -0.69 3.85
C ILE A 30 15.18 -1.33 2.54
N SER A 31 14.44 -2.43 2.65
CA SER A 31 13.93 -3.18 1.51
C SER A 31 12.55 -2.70 1.10
N LEU A 32 12.39 -2.42 -0.19
CA LEU A 32 11.09 -2.10 -0.79
C LEU A 32 10.31 -3.38 -1.04
N LYS A 33 9.11 -3.46 -0.49
CA LYS A 33 8.19 -4.58 -0.71
C LYS A 33 7.18 -4.24 -1.81
N SER A 34 6.82 -2.97 -1.94
CA SER A 34 5.90 -2.51 -2.96
C SER A 34 6.16 -1.04 -3.24
N ILE A 35 5.88 -0.63 -4.48
CA ILE A 35 6.06 0.74 -4.91
C ILE A 35 4.99 1.09 -5.95
N ASN A 36 4.41 2.30 -5.82
CA ASN A 36 3.42 2.80 -6.75
C ASN A 36 3.58 4.31 -6.85
N LEU A 37 3.82 4.81 -8.04
CA LEU A 37 3.95 6.24 -8.28
C LEU A 37 2.70 6.76 -8.98
N VAL A 38 2.02 7.69 -8.33
CA VAL A 38 0.81 8.32 -8.87
C VAL A 38 1.19 9.71 -9.37
N ASP A 39 0.82 10.00 -10.59
CA ASP A 39 1.10 11.26 -11.23
C ASP A 39 -0.15 12.14 -11.26
N SER A 40 -0.01 13.37 -10.77
CA SER A 40 -1.01 14.40 -10.97
C SER A 40 -0.34 15.55 -11.72
N SER A 41 -1.13 16.54 -12.16
CA SER A 41 -0.60 17.62 -13.00
C SER A 41 0.50 18.43 -12.30
N ASP A 42 0.42 18.59 -10.98
CA ASP A 42 1.30 19.47 -10.23
C ASP A 42 2.33 18.76 -9.37
N PHE A 43 2.12 17.49 -9.05
CA PHE A 43 3.03 16.75 -8.16
C PHE A 43 2.88 15.25 -8.37
N GLY A 44 3.81 14.50 -7.80
CA GLY A 44 3.71 13.06 -7.73
C GLY A 44 3.46 12.60 -6.30
N LEU A 45 2.90 11.42 -6.17
CA LEU A 45 2.73 10.78 -4.87
C LEU A 45 3.32 9.39 -4.97
N LEU A 46 4.36 9.14 -4.21
CA LEU A 46 5.02 7.85 -4.19
C LEU A 46 4.52 7.06 -2.99
N ARG A 47 3.86 5.93 -3.27
CA ARG A 47 3.40 5.01 -2.23
C ARG A 47 4.37 3.85 -2.13
N ILE A 48 4.92 3.63 -0.95
CA ILE A 48 5.86 2.54 -0.72
C ILE A 48 5.48 1.74 0.51
N ILE A 49 5.78 0.45 0.45
CA ILE A 49 5.71 -0.44 1.60
C ILE A 49 7.11 -1.00 1.77
N VAL A 50 7.64 -0.88 2.97
CA VAL A 50 9.01 -1.26 3.28
C VAL A 50 9.04 -2.24 4.46
N ASP A 51 10.17 -2.87 4.67
CA ASP A 51 10.33 -3.81 5.79
C ASP A 51 10.43 -3.09 7.15
N ASP A 52 10.97 -1.87 7.18
CA ASP A 52 11.10 -1.09 8.42
C ASP A 52 10.52 0.31 8.21
N THR A 53 9.21 0.42 8.46
CA THR A 53 8.46 1.66 8.23
C THR A 53 8.98 2.82 9.07
N LYS A 54 9.26 2.58 10.34
CA LYS A 54 9.73 3.65 11.24
C LYS A 54 11.07 4.21 10.80
N LYS A 55 12.00 3.33 10.45
CA LYS A 55 13.32 3.75 10.00
C LYS A 55 13.22 4.52 8.68
N ALA A 56 12.42 4.01 7.74
CA ALA A 56 12.22 4.67 6.45
C ALA A 56 11.64 6.06 6.63
N ALA A 57 10.60 6.21 7.43
CA ALA A 57 10.00 7.52 7.70
C ALA A 57 11.02 8.47 8.31
N PHE A 58 11.79 7.98 9.28
CA PHE A 58 12.80 8.80 9.95
C PHE A 58 13.86 9.33 8.97
N VAL A 59 14.46 8.44 8.17
CA VAL A 59 15.53 8.86 7.26
C VAL A 59 15.02 9.74 6.12
N LEU A 60 13.79 9.50 5.64
CA LEU A 60 13.22 10.33 4.58
C LEU A 60 12.84 11.73 5.09
N GLU A 61 12.25 11.82 6.27
CA GLU A 61 11.91 13.11 6.87
C GLU A 61 13.16 13.92 7.20
N LYS A 62 14.21 13.24 7.65
CA LYS A 62 15.51 13.88 7.93
C LYS A 62 16.08 14.54 6.68
N GLU A 63 15.86 13.94 5.52
CA GLU A 63 16.35 14.48 4.25
C GLU A 63 15.36 15.50 3.63
N GLY A 64 14.32 15.87 4.36
CA GLY A 64 13.41 16.94 3.97
C GLY A 64 12.18 16.50 3.19
N PHE A 65 11.91 15.21 3.06
CA PHE A 65 10.72 14.74 2.36
C PHE A 65 9.48 14.84 3.26
N SER A 66 8.37 15.26 2.66
CA SER A 66 7.07 15.26 3.32
C SER A 66 6.39 13.92 3.07
N LEU A 67 5.91 13.29 4.11
CA LEU A 67 5.29 11.98 3.99
C LEU A 67 4.15 11.78 4.99
N THR A 68 3.29 10.81 4.68
CA THR A 68 2.26 10.34 5.61
C THR A 68 2.33 8.83 5.69
N ILE A 69 1.88 8.28 6.83
CA ILE A 69 1.82 6.83 7.04
C ILE A 69 0.36 6.43 7.13
N THR A 70 -0.03 5.41 6.38
CA THR A 70 -1.41 4.98 6.25
C THR A 70 -1.50 3.47 6.43
N ASN A 71 -2.55 3.01 7.11
CA ASN A 71 -2.84 1.59 7.18
C ASN A 71 -3.51 1.13 5.90
N VAL A 72 -3.04 0.01 5.36
CA VAL A 72 -3.62 -0.60 4.15
C VAL A 72 -3.88 -2.08 4.40
N ILE A 73 -4.74 -2.67 3.56
CA ILE A 73 -5.10 -4.08 3.66
C ILE A 73 -4.45 -4.83 2.51
N ALA A 74 -3.65 -5.85 2.82
CA ALA A 74 -3.09 -6.72 1.81
C ALA A 74 -4.00 -7.93 1.66
N VAL A 75 -4.52 -8.13 0.47
CA VAL A 75 -5.46 -9.20 0.15
C VAL A 75 -4.82 -10.18 -0.82
N LYS A 76 -4.92 -11.45 -0.49
CA LYS A 76 -4.42 -12.51 -1.34
C LYS A 76 -5.55 -13.02 -2.22
N ILE A 77 -5.41 -12.86 -3.52
CA ILE A 77 -6.45 -13.21 -4.48
C ILE A 77 -5.88 -14.22 -5.49
N GLU A 78 -6.58 -15.34 -5.64
CA GLU A 78 -6.18 -16.35 -6.61
C GLU A 78 -6.27 -15.80 -8.03
N ASN A 79 -5.34 -16.21 -8.88
CA ASN A 79 -5.36 -15.82 -10.28
C ASN A 79 -6.37 -16.67 -11.04
N ARG A 80 -7.65 -16.36 -10.86
CA ARG A 80 -8.78 -17.08 -11.44
C ARG A 80 -9.85 -16.09 -11.85
N VAL A 81 -10.55 -16.38 -12.92
CA VAL A 81 -11.65 -15.54 -13.39
C VAL A 81 -12.68 -15.37 -12.26
N GLY A 82 -13.02 -14.14 -11.96
CA GLY A 82 -14.00 -13.80 -10.94
C GLY A 82 -13.47 -13.65 -9.52
N SER A 83 -12.24 -14.04 -9.24
CA SER A 83 -11.69 -13.94 -7.88
C SER A 83 -11.60 -12.51 -7.39
N PHE A 84 -11.11 -11.61 -8.24
CA PHE A 84 -11.02 -10.20 -7.89
C PHE A 84 -12.41 -9.58 -7.73
N ASN A 85 -13.33 -9.93 -8.64
CA ASN A 85 -14.71 -9.44 -8.59
C ASN A 85 -15.38 -9.83 -7.26
N LYS A 86 -15.13 -11.02 -6.77
CA LYS A 86 -15.67 -11.49 -5.49
C LYS A 86 -15.27 -10.56 -4.34
N VAL A 87 -14.02 -10.14 -4.31
CA VAL A 87 -13.49 -9.25 -3.26
C VAL A 87 -14.14 -7.88 -3.34
N VAL A 88 -14.13 -7.30 -4.52
CA VAL A 88 -14.69 -5.96 -4.75
C VAL A 88 -16.19 -5.94 -4.45
N THR A 89 -16.90 -6.98 -4.88
CA THR A 89 -18.34 -7.09 -4.63
C THR A 89 -18.67 -7.21 -3.15
N ALA A 90 -17.89 -8.00 -2.41
CA ALA A 90 -18.09 -8.15 -0.97
C ALA A 90 -17.98 -6.80 -0.26
N LEU A 91 -17.00 -5.99 -0.64
CA LEU A 91 -16.81 -4.67 -0.05
C LEU A 91 -17.90 -3.70 -0.47
N SER A 92 -18.23 -3.62 -1.76
CA SER A 92 -19.21 -2.65 -2.25
C SER A 92 -20.62 -2.93 -1.75
N LYS A 93 -21.01 -4.20 -1.59
CA LYS A 93 -22.31 -4.57 -1.04
C LYS A 93 -22.48 -4.12 0.41
N ASN A 94 -21.40 -3.91 1.10
CA ASN A 94 -21.40 -3.49 2.50
C ASN A 94 -21.01 -2.03 2.67
N ASP A 95 -21.14 -1.26 1.62
CA ASP A 95 -20.91 0.19 1.60
C ASP A 95 -19.47 0.59 1.98
N VAL A 96 -18.51 -0.26 1.65
CA VAL A 96 -17.10 0.08 1.82
C VAL A 96 -16.56 0.62 0.50
N ASN A 97 -16.14 1.87 0.51
CA ASN A 97 -15.54 2.49 -0.67
C ASN A 97 -14.04 2.20 -0.71
N ILE A 98 -13.61 1.66 -1.83
CA ILE A 98 -12.18 1.43 -2.09
C ILE A 98 -11.62 2.70 -2.70
N GLU A 99 -10.68 3.34 -2.02
CA GLU A 99 -10.09 4.58 -2.51
C GLU A 99 -9.09 4.34 -3.63
N TYR A 100 -8.26 3.30 -3.49
CA TYR A 100 -7.35 2.86 -4.54
C TYR A 100 -6.84 1.45 -4.26
N ILE A 101 -6.31 0.84 -5.31
CA ILE A 101 -5.77 -0.52 -5.27
C ILE A 101 -4.48 -0.56 -6.08
N TYR A 102 -3.51 -1.33 -5.65
CA TYR A 102 -2.35 -1.65 -6.46
C TYR A 102 -1.83 -3.03 -6.09
N THR A 103 -0.98 -3.58 -6.94
CA THR A 103 -0.47 -4.94 -6.77
C THR A 103 0.90 -4.96 -6.12
N VAL A 104 1.23 -6.12 -5.56
CA VAL A 104 2.56 -6.39 -5.00
C VAL A 104 3.17 -7.54 -5.80
N ASP A 105 4.43 -7.41 -6.14
CA ASP A 105 5.15 -8.49 -6.80
C ASP A 105 5.26 -9.69 -5.87
N SER A 106 4.83 -10.85 -6.36
CA SER A 106 4.83 -12.08 -5.58
C SER A 106 5.04 -13.28 -6.51
N ASP A 107 5.85 -14.22 -6.06
CA ASP A 107 6.21 -15.38 -6.86
C ASP A 107 5.05 -16.33 -7.17
N LYS A 108 4.05 -16.40 -6.31
CA LYS A 108 3.06 -17.46 -6.37
C LYS A 108 1.62 -17.01 -6.52
N GLU A 109 1.26 -15.88 -5.95
CA GLU A 109 -0.15 -15.47 -5.87
C GLU A 109 -0.31 -13.98 -6.05
N GLY A 110 -1.51 -13.58 -6.45
CA GLY A 110 -1.82 -12.17 -6.56
C GLY A 110 -2.01 -11.56 -5.18
N ILE A 111 -1.16 -10.60 -4.84
CA ILE A 111 -1.31 -9.82 -3.62
C ILE A 111 -1.68 -8.42 -4.04
N PHE A 112 -2.80 -7.94 -3.49
CA PHE A 112 -3.35 -6.63 -3.81
C PHE A 112 -3.42 -5.79 -2.55
N ILE A 113 -3.02 -4.53 -2.66
CA ILE A 113 -3.12 -3.58 -1.56
C ILE A 113 -4.38 -2.75 -1.78
N PHE A 114 -5.25 -2.76 -0.77
CA PHE A 114 -6.49 -2.00 -0.78
C PHE A 114 -6.41 -0.88 0.23
N LYS A 115 -6.70 0.33 -0.20
CA LYS A 115 -6.83 1.48 0.70
C LYS A 115 -8.30 1.83 0.83
N VAL A 116 -8.78 1.82 2.05
CA VAL A 116 -10.15 2.25 2.38
C VAL A 116 -10.06 3.39 3.40
N SER A 117 -11.17 4.10 3.59
CA SER A 117 -11.23 5.16 4.59
C SER A 117 -10.91 4.61 5.98
N PRO A 118 -10.19 5.36 6.83
CA PRO A 118 -9.89 4.89 8.20
C PRO A 118 -11.14 4.46 8.98
N LYS A 119 -12.26 5.15 8.78
CA LYS A 119 -13.53 4.80 9.44
C LYS A 119 -14.08 3.44 9.00
N ASP A 120 -13.73 2.99 7.79
CA ASP A 120 -14.21 1.74 7.23
C ASP A 120 -13.22 0.58 7.37
N PHE A 121 -12.04 0.85 7.92
CA PHE A 121 -10.95 -0.13 7.95
C PHE A 121 -11.33 -1.44 8.65
N GLU A 122 -11.82 -1.33 9.89
CA GLU A 122 -12.22 -2.51 10.66
C GLU A 122 -13.37 -3.25 10.02
N LYS A 123 -14.34 -2.50 9.48
CA LYS A 123 -15.49 -3.05 8.77
C LYS A 123 -15.02 -3.84 7.55
N ALA A 124 -14.10 -3.28 6.78
CA ALA A 124 -13.55 -3.95 5.60
C ALA A 124 -12.85 -5.25 5.96
N GLU A 125 -12.02 -5.24 7.00
CA GLU A 125 -11.33 -6.46 7.45
C GLU A 125 -12.32 -7.55 7.86
N LYS A 126 -13.37 -7.16 8.57
CA LYS A 126 -14.40 -8.09 9.01
C LYS A 126 -15.14 -8.72 7.82
N ILE A 127 -15.53 -7.88 6.85
CA ILE A 127 -16.24 -8.35 5.65
C ILE A 127 -15.39 -9.33 4.86
N LEU A 128 -14.11 -9.02 4.68
CA LEU A 128 -13.19 -9.90 3.96
C LEU A 128 -13.09 -11.26 4.65
N LYS A 129 -12.93 -11.24 5.97
CA LYS A 129 -12.84 -12.47 6.76
C LYS A 129 -14.13 -13.30 6.67
N GLU A 130 -15.28 -12.65 6.79
CA GLU A 130 -16.57 -13.34 6.71
C GLU A 130 -16.82 -13.98 5.35
N ASN A 131 -16.20 -13.45 4.31
CA ASN A 131 -16.33 -13.98 2.95
C ASN A 131 -15.21 -14.95 2.58
N GLY A 132 -14.42 -15.38 3.56
CA GLY A 132 -13.34 -16.34 3.33
C GLY A 132 -12.18 -15.81 2.51
N ILE A 133 -12.01 -14.49 2.48
CA ILE A 133 -10.94 -13.85 1.73
C ILE A 133 -9.73 -13.67 2.65
N GLU A 134 -8.59 -14.17 2.20
CA GLU A 134 -7.38 -14.13 3.01
C GLU A 134 -6.73 -12.75 2.97
N THR A 135 -6.42 -12.22 4.16
CA THR A 135 -5.63 -10.98 4.29
C THR A 135 -4.28 -11.32 4.91
N LEU A 136 -3.27 -10.55 4.55
CA LEU A 136 -1.92 -10.75 5.05
C LEU A 136 -1.60 -9.74 6.15
N LYS A 137 -0.83 -10.19 7.13
CA LYS A 137 -0.38 -9.34 8.23
C LYS A 137 0.95 -8.67 7.94
N THR A 138 1.73 -9.27 7.05
CA THR A 138 3.03 -8.77 6.60
C THR A 138 3.23 -9.12 5.12
N LEU A 139 4.12 -8.41 4.48
CA LEU A 139 4.52 -8.72 3.10
C LEU A 139 5.86 -9.44 3.06
#